data_983fda92606753a1763f5fac1f25e816
#
_entry.id   983fda92606753a1763f5fac1f25e816
#
_cell.length_a   1.000
_cell.length_b   1.000
_cell.length_c   1.000
_cell.angle_alpha   90.00
_cell.angle_beta   90.00
_cell.angle_gamma   90.00
#
_symmetry.space_group_name_H-M   'P 1'
#
loop_
_entity.id
_entity.type
_entity.pdbx_description
1 polymer ?
#
loop_
_entity_poly.entity_id
_entity_poly.type
_entity_poly.pdbx_seq_one_letter_code
_entity_poly.pdbx_strand_id
1 'polypeptide(L)'
;MEILPKILNNGLRICYIPQSFNNICHVALTIGVGTRNEKKEHNGMAHYIEHTIFKGTKKRKPFHILSRIDSVGGELNAFTTKEETCIYISVHNDYLERAVELLSDLFFNATFPEKEIIKEKEVIKDEIQMYLDTPSEQIYDDFEEIIFKEHPLGLSILGSHKTLDNIKRKDVLNFIKEHYIPSNAVLSASTPSGEIHFNKLAQKYFGKNITNTVNKNTTYKINKSIINKNINRNVVQAHTVIGNFAFARNNSKRTSLVLLNNLLGGPGMNSRLNLNIREKYGFTYQIDSSYQTYTETGIFSIYYSTDFSKKERTEELIYKELNILCKKKLSLNQLNAAKRQFIGQLTLSRENVLNMVLGAGKSVLYKGHVESFSDVIKRIDKISSSEILETANQIFEPKKLSVLNYVKL
;
A
#
# COMPACT_ATOMS: atom_id res chain seq x y z
N MET A 1 -23.20 8.46 -1.59
CA MET A 1 -23.79 7.21 -2.13
C MET A 1 -22.66 6.20 -2.26
N GLU A 2 -22.93 4.95 -1.91
CA GLU A 2 -22.03 3.82 -2.15
C GLU A 2 -21.92 3.56 -3.65
N ILE A 3 -20.71 3.18 -4.12
CA ILE A 3 -20.50 2.87 -5.53
C ILE A 3 -20.30 1.35 -5.65
N LEU A 4 -21.21 0.71 -6.38
CA LEU A 4 -21.11 -0.70 -6.75
C LEU A 4 -20.41 -0.83 -8.10
N PRO A 5 -19.49 -1.79 -8.27
CA PRO A 5 -18.85 -2.02 -9.56
C PRO A 5 -19.81 -2.66 -10.54
N LYS A 6 -19.66 -2.32 -11.82
CA LYS A 6 -20.19 -3.12 -12.92
C LYS A 6 -19.28 -4.31 -13.17
N ILE A 7 -19.83 -5.50 -13.38
CA ILE A 7 -19.05 -6.70 -13.63
C ILE A 7 -19.24 -7.11 -15.11
N LEU A 8 -18.13 -7.28 -15.82
CA LEU A 8 -18.13 -7.83 -17.18
C LEU A 8 -18.31 -9.35 -17.19
N ASN A 9 -18.70 -9.92 -18.33
CA ASN A 9 -18.93 -11.36 -18.49
C ASN A 9 -17.70 -12.23 -18.16
N ASN A 10 -16.51 -11.67 -18.26
CA ASN A 10 -15.24 -12.34 -17.90
C ASN A 10 -14.83 -12.14 -16.41
N GLY A 11 -15.68 -11.49 -15.61
CA GLY A 11 -15.46 -11.27 -14.20
C GLY A 11 -14.68 -9.99 -13.84
N LEU A 12 -14.19 -9.20 -14.81
CA LEU A 12 -13.58 -7.90 -14.53
C LEU A 12 -14.59 -6.96 -13.88
N ARG A 13 -14.21 -6.35 -12.78
CA ARG A 13 -15.00 -5.33 -12.09
C ARG A 13 -14.62 -3.94 -12.58
N ILE A 14 -15.60 -3.13 -12.91
CA ILE A 14 -15.43 -1.76 -13.40
C ILE A 14 -15.98 -0.81 -12.34
N CYS A 15 -15.21 0.18 -11.94
CA CYS A 15 -15.61 1.18 -10.96
C CYS A 15 -15.40 2.59 -11.52
N TYR A 16 -16.47 3.38 -11.55
CA TYR A 16 -16.43 4.77 -11.98
C TYR A 16 -16.56 5.71 -10.78
N ILE A 17 -15.64 6.69 -10.68
CA ILE A 17 -15.67 7.75 -9.68
C ILE A 17 -16.11 9.05 -10.36
N PRO A 18 -17.28 9.60 -10.01
CA PRO A 18 -17.75 10.85 -10.60
C PRO A 18 -16.79 12.01 -10.31
N GLN A 19 -16.50 12.80 -11.34
CA GLN A 19 -15.69 14.01 -11.28
C GLN A 19 -16.38 15.15 -12.03
N SER A 20 -16.20 16.39 -11.58
CA SER A 20 -16.94 17.51 -12.12
C SER A 20 -16.11 18.71 -12.64
N PHE A 21 -14.78 18.74 -12.47
CA PHE A 21 -14.10 20.04 -12.54
C PHE A 21 -12.80 20.15 -13.35
N ASN A 22 -12.28 19.11 -13.99
CA ASN A 22 -11.08 19.23 -14.82
C ASN A 22 -11.13 18.34 -16.07
N ASN A 23 -10.29 18.63 -17.06
CA ASN A 23 -10.21 17.88 -18.32
C ASN A 23 -9.23 16.70 -18.25
N ILE A 24 -8.90 16.21 -17.07
CA ILE A 24 -7.98 15.08 -16.87
C ILE A 24 -8.79 13.83 -16.59
N CYS A 25 -8.45 12.74 -17.22
CA CYS A 25 -8.91 11.42 -16.83
C CYS A 25 -7.80 10.64 -16.10
N HIS A 26 -8.20 9.89 -15.10
CA HIS A 26 -7.37 8.92 -14.39
C HIS A 26 -7.98 7.55 -14.58
N VAL A 27 -7.19 6.60 -15.02
CA VAL A 27 -7.61 5.20 -15.21
C VAL A 27 -6.59 4.30 -14.53
N ALA A 28 -7.07 3.39 -13.69
CA ALA A 28 -6.20 2.45 -12.97
C ALA A 28 -6.71 1.02 -13.12
N LEU A 29 -5.80 0.09 -13.31
CA LEU A 29 -6.03 -1.35 -13.32
C LEU A 29 -5.36 -1.93 -12.08
N THR A 30 -6.16 -2.27 -11.06
CA THR A 30 -5.69 -2.89 -9.83
C THR A 30 -5.87 -4.40 -9.90
N ILE A 31 -4.81 -5.16 -9.69
CA ILE A 31 -4.77 -6.62 -9.78
C ILE A 31 -4.53 -7.17 -8.38
N GLY A 32 -5.31 -8.15 -7.95
CA GLY A 32 -5.23 -8.77 -6.62
C GLY A 32 -4.05 -9.73 -6.50
N VAL A 33 -2.85 -9.27 -6.79
CA VAL A 33 -1.60 -10.02 -6.69
C VAL A 33 -0.46 -9.11 -6.26
N GLY A 34 0.33 -9.56 -5.31
CA GLY A 34 1.53 -8.89 -4.82
C GLY A 34 2.53 -9.89 -4.26
N THR A 35 3.49 -9.43 -3.49
CA THR A 35 4.58 -10.25 -2.97
C THR A 35 4.10 -11.46 -2.16
N ARG A 36 2.98 -11.35 -1.44
CA ARG A 36 2.42 -12.48 -0.68
C ARG A 36 2.02 -13.69 -1.52
N ASN A 37 1.86 -13.51 -2.83
CA ASN A 37 1.46 -14.57 -3.76
C ASN A 37 2.68 -15.28 -4.39
N GLU A 38 3.87 -14.84 -4.04
CA GLU A 38 5.12 -15.36 -4.59
C GLU A 38 5.57 -16.63 -3.88
N LYS A 39 6.32 -17.45 -4.62
CA LYS A 39 7.12 -18.52 -4.03
C LYS A 39 8.37 -17.90 -3.42
N LYS A 40 8.81 -18.41 -2.26
CA LYS A 40 9.98 -17.89 -1.54
C LYS A 40 11.25 -17.85 -2.41
N GLU A 41 11.45 -18.84 -3.25
CA GLU A 41 12.59 -18.93 -4.20
C GLU A 41 12.55 -17.90 -5.34
N HIS A 42 11.37 -17.32 -5.61
CA HIS A 42 11.12 -16.31 -6.64
C HIS A 42 10.62 -14.99 -6.03
N ASN A 43 11.00 -14.71 -4.78
CA ASN A 43 10.61 -13.46 -4.13
C ASN A 43 11.13 -12.23 -4.90
N GLY A 44 10.30 -11.21 -5.07
CA GLY A 44 10.51 -10.06 -5.94
C GLY A 44 9.83 -10.20 -7.31
N MET A 45 9.10 -11.30 -7.56
CA MET A 45 8.45 -11.58 -8.85
C MET A 45 7.43 -10.51 -9.23
N ALA A 46 6.56 -10.08 -8.31
CA ALA A 46 5.50 -9.12 -8.60
C ALA A 46 6.08 -7.75 -8.96
N HIS A 47 7.08 -7.28 -8.21
CA HIS A 47 7.82 -6.06 -8.50
C HIS A 47 8.61 -6.17 -9.82
N TYR A 48 9.23 -7.30 -10.07
CA TYR A 48 9.92 -7.58 -11.33
C TYR A 48 8.98 -7.53 -12.55
N ILE A 49 7.74 -8.00 -12.39
CA ILE A 49 6.71 -7.90 -13.43
C ILE A 49 6.31 -6.45 -13.65
N GLU A 50 6.18 -5.66 -12.60
CA GLU A 50 5.91 -4.21 -12.68
C GLU A 50 6.94 -3.51 -13.57
N HIS A 51 8.25 -3.75 -13.35
CA HIS A 51 9.32 -3.19 -14.17
C HIS A 51 9.29 -3.69 -15.62
N THR A 52 8.97 -4.96 -15.82
CA THR A 52 9.08 -5.61 -17.15
C THR A 52 7.80 -5.54 -17.98
N ILE A 53 6.65 -5.21 -17.41
CA ILE A 53 5.37 -5.17 -18.13
C ILE A 53 5.36 -4.11 -19.24
N PHE A 54 6.14 -3.03 -19.10
CA PHE A 54 6.29 -1.96 -20.08
C PHE A 54 7.33 -2.28 -21.18
N LYS A 55 8.01 -3.42 -21.11
CA LYS A 55 9.12 -3.76 -22.02
C LYS A 55 8.67 -4.44 -23.31
N GLY A 56 7.37 -4.54 -23.56
CA GLY A 56 6.83 -5.00 -24.84
C GLY A 56 5.50 -5.72 -24.72
N THR A 57 4.67 -5.52 -25.75
CA THR A 57 3.44 -6.30 -25.96
C THR A 57 3.51 -6.99 -27.33
N LYS A 58 2.50 -7.81 -27.65
CA LYS A 58 2.35 -8.39 -29.00
C LYS A 58 2.22 -7.31 -30.09
N LYS A 59 1.82 -6.09 -29.72
CA LYS A 59 1.55 -4.99 -30.65
C LYS A 59 2.61 -3.88 -30.63
N ARG A 60 3.36 -3.76 -29.50
CA ARG A 60 4.21 -2.60 -29.23
C ARG A 60 5.57 -2.97 -28.70
N LYS A 61 6.60 -2.27 -29.18
CA LYS A 61 7.93 -2.24 -28.55
C LYS A 61 7.94 -1.29 -27.35
N PRO A 62 8.92 -1.34 -26.44
CA PRO A 62 8.97 -0.50 -25.24
C PRO A 62 8.76 0.99 -25.53
N PHE A 63 9.50 1.54 -26.49
CA PHE A 63 9.36 2.94 -26.90
C PHE A 63 7.91 3.33 -27.25
N HIS A 64 7.19 2.47 -27.98
CA HIS A 64 5.80 2.76 -28.38
C HIS A 64 4.81 2.65 -27.21
N ILE A 65 5.15 1.91 -26.15
CA ILE A 65 4.33 1.84 -24.93
C ILE A 65 4.46 3.16 -24.16
N LEU A 66 5.69 3.59 -23.88
CA LEU A 66 5.96 4.82 -23.14
C LEU A 66 5.48 6.06 -23.93
N SER A 67 5.92 6.20 -25.18
CA SER A 67 5.56 7.34 -26.03
C SER A 67 4.04 7.47 -26.27
N ARG A 68 3.27 6.38 -26.08
CA ARG A 68 1.82 6.46 -26.33
C ARG A 68 1.11 7.42 -25.39
N ILE A 69 1.60 7.56 -24.19
CA ILE A 69 1.06 8.45 -23.16
C ILE A 69 1.89 9.73 -23.05
N ASP A 70 3.22 9.60 -22.98
CA ASP A 70 4.13 10.75 -22.84
C ASP A 70 3.99 11.76 -23.98
N SER A 71 3.79 11.29 -25.24
CA SER A 71 3.65 12.15 -26.41
C SER A 71 2.44 13.10 -26.38
N VAL A 72 1.51 12.87 -25.47
CA VAL A 72 0.32 13.71 -25.26
C VAL A 72 0.30 14.35 -23.87
N GLY A 73 1.48 14.36 -23.19
CA GLY A 73 1.64 14.98 -21.87
C GLY A 73 0.95 14.23 -20.75
N GLY A 74 0.68 12.94 -20.92
CA GLY A 74 0.13 12.07 -19.89
C GLY A 74 1.22 11.38 -19.08
N GLU A 75 0.81 10.67 -18.04
CA GLU A 75 1.65 9.92 -17.13
C GLU A 75 1.20 8.45 -17.09
N LEU A 76 2.13 7.52 -17.30
CA LEU A 76 1.95 6.07 -17.15
C LEU A 76 2.85 5.59 -16.01
N ASN A 77 2.27 4.96 -15.00
CA ASN A 77 3.03 4.49 -13.86
C ASN A 77 2.44 3.19 -13.29
N ALA A 78 3.17 2.53 -12.40
CA ALA A 78 2.72 1.33 -11.69
C ALA A 78 3.30 1.30 -10.26
N PHE A 79 2.73 0.48 -9.41
CA PHE A 79 3.30 0.13 -8.11
C PHE A 79 2.87 -1.27 -7.68
N THR A 80 3.72 -1.90 -6.87
CA THR A 80 3.48 -3.20 -6.26
C THR A 80 3.47 -3.08 -4.74
N THR A 81 2.53 -3.77 -4.11
CA THR A 81 2.46 -3.93 -2.67
C THR A 81 2.50 -5.40 -2.28
N LYS A 82 2.35 -5.70 -1.00
CA LYS A 82 2.28 -7.10 -0.53
C LYS A 82 1.08 -7.87 -1.11
N GLU A 83 -0.03 -7.20 -1.44
CA GLU A 83 -1.29 -7.85 -1.83
C GLU A 83 -1.88 -7.40 -3.16
N GLU A 84 -1.40 -6.29 -3.74
CA GLU A 84 -1.90 -5.78 -5.03
C GLU A 84 -0.78 -5.19 -5.88
N THR A 85 -0.94 -5.29 -7.21
CA THR A 85 -0.18 -4.54 -8.21
C THR A 85 -1.15 -3.65 -8.97
N CYS A 86 -0.78 -2.40 -9.19
CA CYS A 86 -1.61 -1.42 -9.88
C CYS A 86 -0.84 -0.75 -11.01
N ILE A 87 -1.47 -0.65 -12.17
CA ILE A 87 -0.97 0.12 -13.33
C ILE A 87 -1.97 1.23 -13.58
N TYR A 88 -1.52 2.47 -13.69
CA TYR A 88 -2.41 3.60 -13.87
C TYR A 88 -1.91 4.62 -14.87
N ILE A 89 -2.85 5.37 -15.44
CA ILE A 89 -2.60 6.41 -16.43
C ILE A 89 -3.40 7.66 -16.04
N SER A 90 -2.72 8.80 -16.09
CA SER A 90 -3.32 10.13 -16.01
C SER A 90 -3.07 10.86 -17.32
N VAL A 91 -4.13 11.35 -18.00
CA VAL A 91 -4.00 11.99 -19.30
C VAL A 91 -5.17 12.95 -19.57
N HIS A 92 -5.02 13.88 -20.50
CA HIS A 92 -6.13 14.71 -20.93
C HIS A 92 -7.29 13.84 -21.47
N ASN A 93 -8.52 14.26 -21.19
CA ASN A 93 -9.72 13.47 -21.45
C ASN A 93 -9.91 13.05 -22.93
N ASP A 94 -9.43 13.82 -23.89
CA ASP A 94 -9.45 13.47 -25.33
C ASP A 94 -8.69 12.15 -25.62
N TYR A 95 -7.82 11.75 -24.73
CA TYR A 95 -7.01 10.54 -24.86
C TYR A 95 -7.45 9.39 -23.93
N LEU A 96 -8.66 9.48 -23.33
CA LEU A 96 -9.20 8.43 -22.47
C LEU A 96 -9.17 7.05 -23.14
N GLU A 97 -9.62 6.96 -24.39
CA GLU A 97 -9.64 5.70 -25.13
C GLU A 97 -8.23 5.12 -25.30
N ARG A 98 -7.22 5.99 -25.52
CA ARG A 98 -5.81 5.59 -25.62
C ARG A 98 -5.31 4.99 -24.32
N ALA A 99 -5.70 5.57 -23.17
CA ALA A 99 -5.33 5.06 -21.84
C ALA A 99 -5.96 3.68 -21.57
N VAL A 100 -7.26 3.53 -21.79
CA VAL A 100 -7.98 2.27 -21.58
C VAL A 100 -7.45 1.17 -22.52
N GLU A 101 -7.18 1.49 -23.77
CA GLU A 101 -6.62 0.57 -24.76
C GLU A 101 -5.22 0.11 -24.37
N LEU A 102 -4.35 1.02 -23.92
CA LEU A 102 -2.99 0.67 -23.50
C LEU A 102 -2.98 -0.23 -22.27
N LEU A 103 -3.79 0.08 -21.24
CA LEU A 103 -3.91 -0.79 -20.06
C LEU A 103 -4.38 -2.20 -20.44
N SER A 104 -5.33 -2.30 -21.38
CA SER A 104 -5.77 -3.59 -21.89
C SER A 104 -4.66 -4.33 -22.65
N ASP A 105 -3.85 -3.63 -23.45
CA ASP A 105 -2.75 -4.22 -24.20
C ASP A 105 -1.64 -4.74 -23.26
N LEU A 106 -1.30 -3.97 -22.22
CA LEU A 106 -0.38 -4.40 -21.16
C LEU A 106 -0.90 -5.63 -20.42
N PHE A 107 -2.18 -5.63 -20.05
CA PHE A 107 -2.77 -6.72 -19.28
C PHE A 107 -2.87 -8.04 -20.05
N PHE A 108 -3.31 -8.01 -21.31
CA PHE A 108 -3.56 -9.22 -22.09
C PHE A 108 -2.42 -9.65 -23.01
N ASN A 109 -1.55 -8.74 -23.38
CA ASN A 109 -0.61 -8.94 -24.48
C ASN A 109 0.86 -8.69 -24.11
N ALA A 110 1.20 -8.40 -22.86
CA ALA A 110 2.59 -8.26 -22.44
C ALA A 110 3.39 -9.53 -22.80
N THR A 111 4.59 -9.37 -23.35
CA THR A 111 5.40 -10.46 -23.92
C THR A 111 6.63 -10.82 -23.11
N PHE A 112 7.08 -9.92 -22.26
CA PHE A 112 8.26 -10.12 -21.40
C PHE A 112 9.46 -10.61 -22.20
N PRO A 113 10.04 -9.80 -23.12
CA PRO A 113 11.16 -10.22 -23.96
C PRO A 113 12.39 -10.56 -23.11
N GLU A 114 13.07 -11.67 -23.41
CA GLU A 114 14.14 -12.21 -22.57
C GLU A 114 15.31 -11.24 -22.38
N LYS A 115 15.67 -10.50 -23.42
CA LYS A 115 16.73 -9.47 -23.34
C LYS A 115 16.38 -8.37 -22.33
N GLU A 116 15.11 -7.92 -22.33
CA GLU A 116 14.63 -6.88 -21.40
C GLU A 116 14.54 -7.43 -19.97
N ILE A 117 14.14 -8.68 -19.81
CA ILE A 117 14.12 -9.38 -18.52
C ILE A 117 15.52 -9.40 -17.90
N ILE A 118 16.54 -9.80 -18.67
CA ILE A 118 17.92 -9.86 -18.17
C ILE A 118 18.43 -8.47 -17.79
N LYS A 119 18.17 -7.47 -18.65
CA LYS A 119 18.59 -6.10 -18.40
C LYS A 119 17.96 -5.50 -17.14
N GLU A 120 16.67 -5.74 -16.93
CA GLU A 120 15.93 -5.17 -15.82
C GLU A 120 16.33 -5.76 -14.46
N LYS A 121 16.87 -6.98 -14.44
CA LYS A 121 17.45 -7.54 -13.20
C LYS A 121 18.53 -6.66 -12.60
N GLU A 122 19.42 -6.12 -13.43
CA GLU A 122 20.50 -5.24 -12.93
C GLU A 122 19.92 -3.93 -12.38
N VAL A 123 18.92 -3.35 -13.05
CA VAL A 123 18.22 -2.15 -12.55
C VAL A 123 17.60 -2.39 -11.17
N ILE A 124 16.93 -3.52 -10.98
CA ILE A 124 16.30 -3.85 -9.70
C ILE A 124 17.36 -4.18 -8.62
N LYS A 125 18.49 -4.78 -9.00
CA LYS A 125 19.60 -4.99 -8.06
C LYS A 125 20.19 -3.67 -7.56
N ASP A 126 20.32 -2.67 -8.44
CA ASP A 126 20.74 -1.33 -8.06
C ASP A 126 19.71 -0.68 -7.13
N GLU A 127 18.41 -0.88 -7.39
CA GLU A 127 17.35 -0.40 -6.50
C GLU A 127 17.39 -1.09 -5.13
N ILE A 128 17.59 -2.41 -5.07
CA ILE A 128 17.79 -3.13 -3.80
C ILE A 128 18.96 -2.51 -3.03
N GLN A 129 20.08 -2.22 -3.70
CA GLN A 129 21.23 -1.63 -3.04
C GLN A 129 20.92 -0.24 -2.49
N MET A 130 20.19 0.59 -3.24
CA MET A 130 19.73 1.91 -2.79
C MET A 130 18.87 1.81 -1.50
N TYR A 131 17.96 0.84 -1.43
CA TYR A 131 17.17 0.60 -0.21
C TYR A 131 18.02 0.12 0.95
N LEU A 132 18.98 -0.79 0.72
CA LEU A 132 19.91 -1.26 1.75
C LEU A 132 20.78 -0.13 2.31
N ASP A 133 21.07 0.89 1.50
CA ASP A 133 21.86 2.06 1.87
C ASP A 133 20.98 3.17 2.53
N THR A 134 19.67 2.94 2.64
CA THR A 134 18.71 3.87 3.27
C THR A 134 18.11 3.27 4.55
N PRO A 135 18.78 3.39 5.71
CA PRO A 135 18.37 2.72 6.95
C PRO A 135 16.95 3.06 7.41
N SER A 136 16.47 4.26 7.12
CA SER A 136 15.11 4.73 7.47
C SER A 136 14.01 4.01 6.71
N GLU A 137 14.30 3.43 5.54
CA GLU A 137 13.37 2.64 4.73
C GLU A 137 13.56 1.15 4.99
N GLN A 138 14.81 0.69 4.94
CA GLN A 138 15.14 -0.73 5.13
C GLN A 138 14.67 -1.28 6.48
N ILE A 139 14.66 -0.48 7.53
CA ILE A 139 14.26 -0.95 8.86
C ILE A 139 12.79 -1.41 8.94
N TYR A 140 11.91 -0.86 8.08
CA TYR A 140 10.52 -1.31 8.01
C TYR A 140 10.42 -2.70 7.38
N ASP A 141 11.17 -2.95 6.30
CA ASP A 141 11.21 -4.26 5.65
C ASP A 141 11.81 -5.31 6.58
N ASP A 142 12.93 -5.01 7.25
CA ASP A 142 13.54 -5.89 8.24
C ASP A 142 12.58 -6.17 9.43
N PHE A 143 11.80 -5.16 9.85
CA PHE A 143 10.81 -5.35 10.90
C PHE A 143 9.65 -6.24 10.44
N GLU A 144 9.15 -6.05 9.22
CA GLU A 144 8.11 -6.92 8.65
C GLU A 144 8.60 -8.36 8.45
N GLU A 145 9.83 -8.56 7.97
CA GLU A 145 10.44 -9.89 7.84
C GLU A 145 10.51 -10.62 9.18
N ILE A 146 10.88 -9.89 10.23
CA ILE A 146 11.02 -10.46 11.58
C ILE A 146 9.66 -10.78 12.20
N ILE A 147 8.70 -9.84 12.14
CA ILE A 147 7.39 -10.01 12.79
C ILE A 147 6.51 -11.03 12.04
N PHE A 148 6.63 -11.10 10.72
CA PHE A 148 5.93 -12.06 9.86
C PHE A 148 6.79 -13.27 9.49
N LYS A 149 7.70 -13.66 10.35
CA LYS A 149 8.59 -14.80 10.11
C LYS A 149 7.85 -16.01 9.53
N GLU A 150 8.35 -16.55 8.41
CA GLU A 150 7.75 -17.68 7.65
C GLU A 150 6.38 -17.41 7.02
N HIS A 151 5.82 -16.24 7.21
CA HIS A 151 4.59 -15.82 6.55
C HIS A 151 4.93 -15.03 5.28
N PRO A 152 4.19 -15.19 4.16
CA PRO A 152 4.50 -14.47 2.91
C PRO A 152 4.49 -12.93 3.03
N LEU A 153 3.76 -12.36 3.99
CA LEU A 153 3.81 -10.91 4.25
C LEU A 153 5.18 -10.42 4.75
N GLY A 154 6.04 -11.30 5.25
CA GLY A 154 7.41 -10.98 5.64
C GLY A 154 8.40 -10.91 4.48
N LEU A 155 8.01 -11.34 3.27
CA LEU A 155 8.88 -11.26 2.10
C LEU A 155 9.04 -9.80 1.64
N SER A 156 10.28 -9.37 1.35
CA SER A 156 10.52 -8.05 0.76
C SER A 156 9.83 -7.89 -0.59
N ILE A 157 9.31 -6.70 -0.90
CA ILE A 157 8.67 -6.42 -2.20
C ILE A 157 9.71 -6.50 -3.32
N LEU A 158 10.93 -6.03 -3.07
CA LEU A 158 12.03 -6.03 -4.04
C LEU A 158 12.64 -7.42 -4.24
N GLY A 159 12.46 -8.33 -3.29
CA GLY A 159 13.17 -9.60 -3.26
C GLY A 159 14.63 -9.44 -2.79
N SER A 160 15.52 -10.24 -3.34
CA SER A 160 16.97 -10.19 -3.10
C SER A 160 17.72 -10.49 -4.40
N HIS A 161 19.01 -10.15 -4.47
CA HIS A 161 19.86 -10.49 -5.61
C HIS A 161 19.73 -11.99 -5.97
N LYS A 162 19.79 -12.88 -4.96
CA LYS A 162 19.68 -14.33 -5.14
C LYS A 162 18.33 -14.75 -5.72
N THR A 163 17.22 -14.21 -5.20
CA THR A 163 15.88 -14.60 -5.67
C THR A 163 15.59 -14.04 -7.05
N LEU A 164 16.06 -12.82 -7.38
CA LEU A 164 15.95 -12.26 -8.72
C LEU A 164 16.72 -13.07 -9.76
N ASP A 165 17.93 -13.55 -9.43
CA ASP A 165 18.73 -14.39 -10.34
C ASP A 165 18.01 -15.71 -10.67
N ASN A 166 17.25 -16.26 -9.75
CA ASN A 166 16.46 -17.48 -9.95
C ASN A 166 15.27 -17.29 -10.89
N ILE A 167 14.72 -16.07 -11.01
CA ILE A 167 13.55 -15.79 -11.85
C ILE A 167 13.92 -15.93 -13.32
N LYS A 168 13.23 -16.83 -14.02
CA LYS A 168 13.34 -17.03 -15.46
C LYS A 168 12.08 -16.53 -16.16
N ARG A 169 12.17 -16.23 -17.46
CA ARG A 169 11.01 -15.81 -18.26
C ARG A 169 9.82 -16.75 -18.13
N LYS A 170 10.04 -18.06 -18.06
CA LYS A 170 8.99 -19.06 -17.87
C LYS A 170 8.21 -18.83 -16.56
N ASP A 171 8.90 -18.45 -15.49
CA ASP A 171 8.29 -18.22 -14.18
C ASP A 171 7.42 -16.96 -14.20
N VAL A 172 7.91 -15.89 -14.87
CA VAL A 172 7.13 -14.67 -15.13
C VAL A 172 5.83 -14.99 -15.89
N LEU A 173 5.92 -15.74 -16.99
CA LEU A 173 4.77 -16.11 -17.81
C LEU A 173 3.75 -16.99 -17.04
N ASN A 174 4.24 -17.89 -16.19
CA ASN A 174 3.38 -18.70 -15.33
C ASN A 174 2.66 -17.84 -14.29
N PHE A 175 3.37 -16.92 -13.64
CA PHE A 175 2.80 -16.00 -12.65
C PHE A 175 1.73 -15.09 -13.27
N ILE A 176 2.00 -14.55 -14.46
CA ILE A 176 1.00 -13.76 -15.22
C ILE A 176 -0.23 -14.60 -15.57
N LYS A 177 -0.04 -15.81 -16.08
CA LYS A 177 -1.15 -16.71 -16.44
C LYS A 177 -2.04 -17.05 -15.24
N GLU A 178 -1.45 -17.19 -14.06
CA GLU A 178 -2.16 -17.54 -12.82
C GLU A 178 -2.90 -16.34 -12.21
N HIS A 179 -2.30 -15.15 -12.21
CA HIS A 179 -2.78 -14.04 -11.41
C HIS A 179 -3.36 -12.88 -12.21
N TYR A 180 -2.90 -12.63 -13.46
CA TYR A 180 -3.36 -11.51 -14.30
C TYR A 180 -4.58 -11.94 -15.12
N ILE A 181 -5.67 -12.21 -14.41
CA ILE A 181 -6.94 -12.64 -14.99
C ILE A 181 -8.05 -11.64 -14.64
N PRO A 182 -9.06 -11.45 -15.53
CA PRO A 182 -10.09 -10.44 -15.35
C PRO A 182 -10.82 -10.51 -14.01
N SER A 183 -11.17 -11.72 -13.53
CA SER A 183 -11.87 -11.93 -12.26
C SER A 183 -11.04 -11.51 -11.03
N ASN A 184 -9.72 -11.39 -11.17
CA ASN A 184 -8.79 -10.91 -10.14
C ASN A 184 -8.45 -9.43 -10.26
N ALA A 185 -9.12 -8.70 -11.14
CA ALA A 185 -8.77 -7.30 -11.44
C ALA A 185 -9.98 -6.36 -11.29
N VAL A 186 -9.64 -5.09 -11.08
CA VAL A 186 -10.58 -3.97 -11.04
C VAL A 186 -10.06 -2.88 -11.96
N LEU A 187 -10.87 -2.44 -12.92
CA LEU A 187 -10.61 -1.25 -13.72
C LEU A 187 -11.39 -0.08 -13.12
N SER A 188 -10.69 0.88 -12.52
CA SER A 188 -11.28 2.07 -11.94
C SER A 188 -10.93 3.31 -12.74
N ALA A 189 -11.84 4.26 -12.83
CA ALA A 189 -11.59 5.52 -13.53
C ALA A 189 -12.39 6.68 -12.97
N SER A 190 -11.85 7.89 -13.22
CA SER A 190 -12.55 9.15 -13.13
C SER A 190 -12.29 9.93 -14.42
N THR A 191 -13.34 10.40 -15.07
CA THR A 191 -13.25 11.09 -16.36
C THR A 191 -14.43 12.05 -16.58
N PRO A 192 -14.22 13.24 -17.16
CA PRO A 192 -15.29 14.14 -17.58
C PRO A 192 -16.22 13.54 -18.63
N SER A 193 -15.76 12.58 -19.43
CA SER A 193 -16.59 11.91 -20.46
C SER A 193 -17.72 11.06 -19.88
N GLY A 194 -17.75 10.86 -18.58
CA GLY A 194 -18.82 10.19 -17.86
C GLY A 194 -18.76 8.65 -17.87
N GLU A 195 -19.56 8.08 -17.00
CA GLU A 195 -19.57 6.63 -16.74
C GLU A 195 -19.97 5.80 -17.96
N ILE A 196 -20.96 6.24 -18.72
CA ILE A 196 -21.47 5.49 -19.88
C ILE A 196 -20.38 5.32 -20.92
N HIS A 197 -19.63 6.39 -21.21
CA HIS A 197 -18.55 6.34 -22.19
C HIS A 197 -17.41 5.45 -21.71
N PHE A 198 -17.00 5.61 -20.45
CA PHE A 198 -15.96 4.75 -19.84
C PHE A 198 -16.37 3.27 -19.89
N ASN A 199 -17.60 2.94 -19.52
CA ASN A 199 -18.09 1.55 -19.53
C ASN A 199 -18.10 0.95 -20.95
N LYS A 200 -18.40 1.75 -21.99
CA LYS A 200 -18.31 1.30 -23.39
C LYS A 200 -16.87 0.98 -23.78
N LEU A 201 -15.89 1.83 -23.40
CA LEU A 201 -14.48 1.58 -23.65
C LEU A 201 -13.97 0.35 -22.87
N ALA A 202 -14.33 0.22 -21.60
CA ALA A 202 -13.99 -0.95 -20.81
C ALA A 202 -14.54 -2.25 -21.43
N GLN A 203 -15.81 -2.27 -21.88
CA GLN A 203 -16.38 -3.41 -22.59
C GLN A 203 -15.65 -3.70 -23.91
N LYS A 204 -15.31 -2.66 -24.69
CA LYS A 204 -14.61 -2.80 -25.98
C LYS A 204 -13.23 -3.45 -25.82
N TYR A 205 -12.45 -3.01 -24.84
CA TYR A 205 -11.05 -3.40 -24.69
C TYR A 205 -10.82 -4.56 -23.72
N PHE A 206 -11.63 -4.67 -22.68
CA PHE A 206 -11.48 -5.71 -21.64
C PHE A 206 -12.56 -6.80 -21.69
N GLY A 207 -13.62 -6.65 -22.50
CA GLY A 207 -14.75 -7.59 -22.55
C GLY A 207 -14.48 -8.92 -23.23
N LYS A 208 -13.22 -9.28 -23.52
CA LYS A 208 -12.87 -10.58 -24.12
C LYS A 208 -13.21 -11.71 -23.16
N ASN A 209 -13.79 -12.78 -23.70
CA ASN A 209 -14.13 -13.99 -22.92
C ASN A 209 -12.86 -14.77 -22.58
N ILE A 210 -12.34 -14.54 -21.39
CA ILE A 210 -11.29 -15.34 -20.77
C ILE A 210 -11.85 -15.78 -19.42
N THR A 211 -12.28 -17.03 -19.32
CA THR A 211 -12.87 -17.61 -18.11
C THR A 211 -11.86 -18.42 -17.34
N ASN A 212 -10.91 -17.75 -16.71
CA ASN A 212 -10.05 -18.38 -15.72
C ASN A 212 -10.51 -17.92 -14.31
N THR A 213 -10.56 -18.84 -13.37
CA THR A 213 -10.80 -18.55 -11.95
C THR A 213 -9.50 -18.56 -11.20
N VAL A 214 -9.33 -17.60 -10.30
CA VAL A 214 -8.19 -17.60 -9.35
C VAL A 214 -8.32 -18.82 -8.44
N ASN A 215 -7.26 -19.56 -8.26
CA ASN A 215 -7.15 -20.44 -7.11
C ASN A 215 -7.13 -19.56 -5.86
N LYS A 216 -8.16 -19.72 -5.01
CA LYS A 216 -8.32 -18.91 -3.79
C LYS A 216 -7.08 -19.00 -2.92
N ASN A 217 -6.69 -17.86 -2.40
CA ASN A 217 -5.54 -17.65 -1.51
C ASN A 217 -5.43 -18.74 -0.44
N THR A 218 -4.24 -19.30 -0.35
CA THR A 218 -3.84 -20.15 0.77
C THR A 218 -3.90 -19.29 2.04
N THR A 219 -4.63 -19.71 3.05
CA THR A 219 -4.60 -19.06 4.35
C THR A 219 -3.33 -19.50 5.08
N TYR A 220 -2.51 -18.53 5.46
CA TYR A 220 -1.30 -18.78 6.22
C TYR A 220 -1.54 -18.53 7.71
N LYS A 221 -0.97 -19.39 8.55
CA LYS A 221 -1.03 -19.20 10.00
C LYS A 221 0.00 -18.15 10.41
N ILE A 222 -0.46 -17.11 11.12
CA ILE A 222 0.41 -16.06 11.66
C ILE A 222 0.88 -16.51 13.05
N ASN A 223 2.17 -16.64 13.24
CA ASN A 223 2.78 -16.89 14.54
C ASN A 223 3.10 -15.55 15.21
N LYS A 224 2.32 -15.18 16.22
CA LYS A 224 2.46 -13.91 16.94
C LYS A 224 3.51 -14.05 18.05
N SER A 225 4.77 -13.88 17.73
CA SER A 225 5.86 -13.81 18.70
C SER A 225 6.30 -12.36 18.92
N ILE A 226 6.66 -12.03 20.16
CA ILE A 226 7.25 -10.74 20.50
C ILE A 226 8.75 -10.87 20.30
N ILE A 227 9.33 -9.90 19.62
CA ILE A 227 10.73 -9.92 19.22
C ILE A 227 11.40 -8.62 19.68
N ASN A 228 12.56 -8.76 20.29
CA ASN A 228 13.46 -7.64 20.58
C ASN A 228 14.81 -7.96 19.93
N LYS A 229 15.17 -7.21 18.88
CA LYS A 229 16.34 -7.53 18.07
C LYS A 229 17.18 -6.27 17.80
N ASN A 230 18.48 -6.40 17.94
CA ASN A 230 19.46 -5.44 17.48
C ASN A 230 20.14 -5.98 16.22
N ILE A 231 20.24 -5.14 15.20
CA ILE A 231 21.00 -5.43 13.97
C ILE A 231 22.12 -4.41 13.87
N ASN A 232 23.35 -4.92 13.77
CA ASN A 232 24.52 -4.08 13.54
C ASN A 232 24.49 -3.55 12.10
N ARG A 233 24.51 -2.22 11.97
CA ARG A 233 24.52 -1.51 10.69
C ARG A 233 25.51 -0.35 10.76
N ASN A 234 26.07 0.04 9.61
CA ASN A 234 26.86 1.25 9.52
C ASN A 234 25.92 2.46 9.43
N VAL A 235 25.49 2.98 10.58
CA VAL A 235 24.56 4.09 10.69
C VAL A 235 25.10 5.21 11.57
N VAL A 236 24.79 6.45 11.22
CA VAL A 236 25.20 7.64 11.98
C VAL A 236 24.29 7.87 13.19
N GLN A 237 23.03 7.49 13.10
CA GLN A 237 22.02 7.59 14.16
C GLN A 237 21.47 6.22 14.48
N ALA A 238 20.93 6.06 15.69
CA ALA A 238 20.09 4.91 16.02
C ALA A 238 18.75 5.02 15.27
N HIS A 239 18.37 3.95 14.60
CA HIS A 239 17.04 3.80 14.00
C HIS A 239 16.30 2.72 14.78
N THR A 240 15.05 2.97 15.09
CA THR A 240 14.24 2.02 15.88
C THR A 240 12.83 1.93 15.32
N VAL A 241 12.33 0.72 15.20
CA VAL A 241 10.89 0.43 14.98
C VAL A 241 10.36 -0.29 16.20
N ILE A 242 9.28 0.25 16.78
CA ILE A 242 8.49 -0.37 17.85
C ILE A 242 7.12 -0.71 17.28
N GLY A 243 6.69 -1.96 17.31
CA GLY A 243 5.42 -2.30 16.69
C GLY A 243 4.78 -3.58 17.20
N ASN A 244 3.58 -3.84 16.69
CA ASN A 244 2.76 -4.99 17.05
C ASN A 244 1.91 -5.45 15.86
N PHE A 245 1.44 -6.68 15.93
CA PHE A 245 0.30 -7.10 15.09
C PHE A 245 -0.90 -6.21 15.37
N ALA A 246 -1.63 -5.88 14.32
CA ALA A 246 -2.77 -5.01 14.38
C ALA A 246 -3.99 -5.63 13.70
N PHE A 247 -5.09 -4.89 13.61
CA PHE A 247 -6.33 -5.38 13.05
C PHE A 247 -6.23 -5.61 11.55
N ALA A 248 -6.86 -6.70 11.11
CA ALA A 248 -7.05 -6.98 9.69
C ALA A 248 -7.96 -5.94 9.01
N ARG A 249 -7.91 -5.91 7.68
CA ARG A 249 -8.67 -4.97 6.84
C ARG A 249 -10.16 -4.93 7.14
N ASN A 250 -10.78 -6.06 7.41
CA ASN A 250 -12.23 -6.18 7.65
C ASN A 250 -12.63 -6.13 9.13
N ASN A 251 -11.69 -5.80 10.04
CA ASN A 251 -11.98 -5.72 11.46
C ASN A 251 -12.82 -4.48 11.78
N SER A 252 -13.84 -4.61 12.62
CA SER A 252 -14.73 -3.50 13.02
C SER A 252 -14.00 -2.37 13.75
N LYS A 253 -12.95 -2.67 14.51
CA LYS A 253 -12.12 -1.69 15.25
C LYS A 253 -11.04 -1.02 14.38
N ARG A 254 -10.97 -1.35 13.09
CA ARG A 254 -9.99 -0.76 12.18
C ARG A 254 -10.05 0.77 12.18
N THR A 255 -11.25 1.34 12.12
CA THR A 255 -11.42 2.81 12.05
C THR A 255 -10.94 3.49 13.34
N SER A 256 -11.18 2.87 14.49
CA SER A 256 -10.71 3.36 15.79
C SER A 256 -9.18 3.35 15.87
N LEU A 257 -8.53 2.30 15.35
CA LEU A 257 -7.07 2.25 15.29
C LEU A 257 -6.49 3.27 14.30
N VAL A 258 -7.13 3.51 13.15
CA VAL A 258 -6.70 4.56 12.22
C VAL A 258 -6.78 5.94 12.87
N LEU A 259 -7.87 6.25 13.60
CA LEU A 259 -8.00 7.51 14.34
C LEU A 259 -6.96 7.62 15.47
N LEU A 260 -6.74 6.53 16.21
CA LEU A 260 -5.75 6.47 17.29
C LEU A 260 -4.33 6.65 16.76
N ASN A 261 -3.98 6.02 15.64
CA ASN A 261 -2.70 6.18 14.96
C ASN A 261 -2.49 7.63 14.50
N ASN A 262 -3.52 8.23 13.90
CA ASN A 262 -3.47 9.64 13.46
C ASN A 262 -3.22 10.60 14.65
N LEU A 263 -3.84 10.35 15.78
CA LEU A 263 -3.63 11.12 17.01
C LEU A 263 -2.23 10.94 17.60
N LEU A 264 -1.70 9.70 17.55
CA LEU A 264 -0.41 9.34 18.15
C LEU A 264 0.77 9.91 17.36
N GLY A 265 0.90 9.55 16.11
CA GLY A 265 2.06 9.87 15.27
C GLY A 265 1.70 10.02 13.79
N GLY A 266 0.45 10.43 13.49
CA GLY A 266 0.02 10.73 12.11
C GLY A 266 0.72 11.98 11.54
N PRO A 267 0.38 12.37 10.29
CA PRO A 267 1.11 13.40 9.53
C PRO A 267 0.99 14.82 10.09
N GLY A 268 0.09 15.04 11.05
CA GLY A 268 -0.08 16.35 11.67
C GLY A 268 1.06 16.71 12.60
N MET A 269 1.60 17.92 12.49
CA MET A 269 2.66 18.43 13.39
C MET A 269 2.23 18.44 14.86
N ASN A 270 0.94 18.44 15.13
CA ASN A 270 0.32 18.36 16.47
C ASN A 270 0.07 16.93 16.95
N SER A 271 0.56 15.92 16.27
CA SER A 271 0.50 14.54 16.76
C SER A 271 1.28 14.40 18.08
N ARG A 272 0.86 13.47 18.94
CA ARG A 272 1.41 13.36 20.31
C ARG A 272 2.88 13.09 20.36
N LEU A 273 3.38 12.18 19.50
CA LEU A 273 4.81 11.86 19.41
C LEU A 273 5.61 13.09 18.94
N ASN A 274 5.10 13.80 17.92
CA ASN A 274 5.77 14.98 17.42
C ASN A 274 5.85 16.08 18.48
N LEU A 275 4.72 16.47 19.10
CA LEU A 275 4.71 17.53 20.11
C LEU A 275 5.51 17.17 21.37
N ASN A 276 5.32 15.96 21.90
CA ASN A 276 5.84 15.59 23.21
C ASN A 276 7.28 15.08 23.18
N ILE A 277 7.82 14.76 22.00
CA ILE A 277 9.19 14.23 21.86
C ILE A 277 10.02 15.11 20.95
N ARG A 278 9.59 15.32 19.70
CA ARG A 278 10.34 16.12 18.74
C ARG A 278 10.37 17.60 19.14
N GLU A 279 9.22 18.24 19.27
CA GLU A 279 9.15 19.68 19.54
C GLU A 279 9.62 20.02 20.95
N LYS A 280 9.22 19.20 21.93
CA LYS A 280 9.52 19.51 23.34
C LYS A 280 10.96 19.25 23.74
N TYR A 281 11.61 18.24 23.21
CA TYR A 281 12.94 17.81 23.63
C TYR A 281 14.00 17.91 22.53
N GLY A 282 13.60 17.99 21.26
CA GLY A 282 14.55 18.02 20.13
C GLY A 282 15.39 16.75 20.00
N PHE A 283 14.90 15.60 20.48
CA PHE A 283 15.68 14.36 20.50
C PHE A 283 15.68 13.61 19.18
N THR A 284 14.68 13.85 18.37
CA THR A 284 14.52 13.17 17.08
C THR A 284 14.11 14.18 16.02
N TYR A 285 14.61 13.99 14.80
CA TYR A 285 14.15 14.75 13.64
C TYR A 285 12.92 14.08 13.00
N GLN A 286 12.92 12.76 12.97
CA GLN A 286 11.82 11.98 12.41
C GLN A 286 11.26 11.04 13.48
N ILE A 287 9.97 11.18 13.74
CA ILE A 287 9.18 10.28 14.58
C ILE A 287 7.75 10.26 14.05
N ASP A 288 7.28 9.09 13.71
CA ASP A 288 5.93 8.87 13.20
C ASP A 288 5.37 7.51 13.62
N SER A 289 4.09 7.32 13.43
CA SER A 289 3.45 6.01 13.57
C SER A 289 2.63 5.67 12.34
N SER A 290 2.64 4.40 11.97
CA SER A 290 1.92 3.87 10.84
C SER A 290 1.05 2.68 11.22
N TYR A 291 -0.04 2.48 10.50
CA TYR A 291 -0.89 1.32 10.60
C TYR A 291 -1.23 0.81 9.20
N GLN A 292 -0.70 -0.34 8.85
CA GLN A 292 -0.93 -1.01 7.58
C GLN A 292 -1.84 -2.21 7.76
N THR A 293 -2.82 -2.37 6.85
CA THR A 293 -3.79 -3.45 6.91
C THR A 293 -3.58 -4.45 5.79
N TYR A 294 -3.64 -5.73 6.15
CA TYR A 294 -3.65 -6.86 5.23
C TYR A 294 -4.98 -7.62 5.31
N THR A 295 -5.17 -8.60 4.45
CA THR A 295 -6.41 -9.38 4.37
C THR A 295 -6.74 -10.07 5.70
N GLU A 296 -5.78 -10.76 6.35
CA GLU A 296 -5.99 -11.51 7.59
C GLU A 296 -5.40 -10.86 8.85
N THR A 297 -4.61 -9.79 8.71
CA THR A 297 -3.93 -9.13 9.82
C THR A 297 -3.67 -7.66 9.53
N GLY A 298 -2.95 -6.99 10.40
CA GLY A 298 -2.34 -5.69 10.18
C GLY A 298 -1.04 -5.59 10.96
N ILE A 299 -0.31 -4.53 10.72
CA ILE A 299 0.89 -4.15 11.46
C ILE A 299 0.75 -2.69 11.89
N PHE A 300 1.03 -2.43 13.17
CA PHE A 300 1.21 -1.10 13.73
C PHE A 300 2.68 -0.92 14.03
N SER A 301 3.24 0.23 13.67
CA SER A 301 4.63 0.56 13.96
C SER A 301 4.80 2.02 14.34
N ILE A 302 5.76 2.29 15.20
CA ILE A 302 6.32 3.61 15.49
C ILE A 302 7.77 3.55 15.04
N TYR A 303 8.17 4.47 14.17
CA TYR A 303 9.55 4.66 13.78
C TYR A 303 10.09 5.94 14.39
N TYR A 304 11.36 5.91 14.78
CA TYR A 304 12.12 7.11 15.10
C TYR A 304 13.60 6.93 14.81
N SER A 305 14.28 8.03 14.53
CA SER A 305 15.75 8.12 14.47
C SER A 305 16.26 9.16 15.45
N THR A 306 17.36 8.87 16.15
CA THR A 306 17.91 9.75 17.17
C THR A 306 19.40 9.48 17.38
N ASP A 307 20.10 10.39 18.07
CA ASP A 307 21.47 10.14 18.52
C ASP A 307 21.50 8.93 19.47
N PHE A 308 22.56 8.12 19.39
CA PHE A 308 22.71 6.93 20.25
C PHE A 308 22.60 7.27 21.74
N SER A 309 23.16 8.40 22.18
CA SER A 309 23.10 8.87 23.56
C SER A 309 21.69 9.23 24.06
N LYS A 310 20.76 9.47 23.15
CA LYS A 310 19.37 9.87 23.46
C LYS A 310 18.36 8.74 23.25
N LYS A 311 18.80 7.60 22.70
CA LYS A 311 17.92 6.50 22.30
C LYS A 311 17.04 6.00 23.46
N GLU A 312 17.63 5.64 24.58
CA GLU A 312 16.89 5.11 25.73
C GLU A 312 15.85 6.11 26.25
N ARG A 313 16.24 7.39 26.34
CA ARG A 313 15.33 8.44 26.78
C ARG A 313 14.18 8.68 25.82
N THR A 314 14.44 8.64 24.51
CA THR A 314 13.40 8.75 23.48
C THR A 314 12.42 7.58 23.59
N GLU A 315 12.92 6.37 23.75
CA GLU A 315 12.11 5.17 23.92
C GLU A 315 11.21 5.24 25.17
N GLU A 316 11.77 5.66 26.32
CA GLU A 316 10.99 5.90 27.54
C GLU A 316 9.84 6.89 27.33
N LEU A 317 10.08 7.98 26.58
CA LEU A 317 9.05 8.97 26.28
C LEU A 317 7.96 8.39 25.36
N ILE A 318 8.32 7.57 24.37
CA ILE A 318 7.36 6.86 23.53
C ILE A 318 6.49 5.94 24.39
N TYR A 319 7.09 5.09 25.23
CA TYR A 319 6.33 4.21 26.12
C TYR A 319 5.46 4.98 27.11
N LYS A 320 5.89 6.15 27.56
CA LYS A 320 5.07 7.04 28.40
C LYS A 320 3.80 7.48 27.66
N GLU A 321 3.91 7.91 26.39
CA GLU A 321 2.76 8.31 25.59
C GLU A 321 1.80 7.13 25.32
N LEU A 322 2.33 5.96 25.01
CA LEU A 322 1.54 4.74 24.85
C LEU A 322 0.81 4.36 26.14
N ASN A 323 1.49 4.41 27.28
CA ASN A 323 0.90 4.12 28.59
C ASN A 323 -0.22 5.11 28.96
N ILE A 324 -0.08 6.40 28.59
CA ILE A 324 -1.14 7.39 28.80
C ILE A 324 -2.41 7.00 28.03
N LEU A 325 -2.25 6.62 26.76
CA LEU A 325 -3.36 6.18 25.90
C LEU A 325 -4.00 4.87 26.34
N CYS A 326 -3.22 3.97 26.94
CA CYS A 326 -3.72 2.69 27.50
C CYS A 326 -4.42 2.85 28.85
N LYS A 327 -4.10 3.89 29.65
CA LYS A 327 -4.61 4.06 31.01
C LYS A 327 -5.69 5.12 31.15
N LYS A 328 -5.68 6.14 30.29
CA LYS A 328 -6.59 7.29 30.41
C LYS A 328 -7.47 7.41 29.17
N LYS A 329 -8.80 7.45 29.39
CA LYS A 329 -9.72 7.80 28.33
C LYS A 329 -9.45 9.22 27.84
N LEU A 330 -9.56 9.42 26.53
CA LEU A 330 -9.59 10.77 25.99
C LEU A 330 -10.79 11.54 26.56
N SER A 331 -10.59 12.79 26.94
CA SER A 331 -11.71 13.67 27.25
C SER A 331 -12.58 13.88 26.00
N LEU A 332 -13.82 14.27 26.17
CA LEU A 332 -14.73 14.55 25.04
C LEU A 332 -14.13 15.60 24.09
N ASN A 333 -13.49 16.64 24.64
CA ASN A 333 -12.82 17.66 23.82
C ASN A 333 -11.65 17.11 23.01
N GLN A 334 -10.81 16.25 23.60
CA GLN A 334 -9.70 15.61 22.91
C GLN A 334 -10.18 14.68 21.79
N LEU A 335 -11.20 13.86 22.07
CA LEU A 335 -11.76 12.96 21.06
C LEU A 335 -12.39 13.73 19.89
N ASN A 336 -13.19 14.77 20.19
CA ASN A 336 -13.83 15.58 19.16
C ASN A 336 -12.79 16.37 18.34
N ALA A 337 -11.70 16.85 18.95
CA ALA A 337 -10.61 17.48 18.25
C ALA A 337 -9.92 16.50 17.29
N ALA A 338 -9.61 15.28 17.75
CA ALA A 338 -9.00 14.24 16.92
C ALA A 338 -9.92 13.85 15.73
N LYS A 339 -11.22 13.70 15.96
CA LYS A 339 -12.19 13.40 14.89
C LYS A 339 -12.25 14.52 13.85
N ARG A 340 -12.39 15.78 14.28
CA ARG A 340 -12.43 16.93 13.37
C ARG A 340 -11.17 17.02 12.52
N GLN A 341 -9.98 16.87 13.14
CA GLN A 341 -8.72 16.88 12.44
C GLN A 341 -8.66 15.77 11.39
N PHE A 342 -9.00 14.54 11.77
CA PHE A 342 -8.95 13.38 10.88
C PHE A 342 -9.94 13.52 9.73
N ILE A 343 -11.18 13.95 9.97
CA ILE A 343 -12.19 14.22 8.94
C ILE A 343 -11.69 15.31 7.98
N GLY A 344 -11.09 16.39 8.51
CA GLY A 344 -10.50 17.45 7.70
C GLY A 344 -9.40 16.94 6.78
N GLN A 345 -8.47 16.12 7.28
CA GLN A 345 -7.41 15.49 6.50
C GLN A 345 -7.97 14.55 5.41
N LEU A 346 -8.98 13.75 5.74
CA LEU A 346 -9.68 12.91 4.76
C LEU A 346 -10.39 13.74 3.68
N THR A 347 -10.97 14.88 4.06
CA THR A 347 -11.60 15.78 3.10
C THR A 347 -10.58 16.36 2.14
N LEU A 348 -9.46 16.87 2.65
CA LEU A 348 -8.36 17.40 1.83
C LEU A 348 -7.76 16.32 0.89
N SER A 349 -7.63 15.08 1.37
CA SER A 349 -7.08 13.99 0.55
C SER A 349 -7.96 13.67 -0.67
N ARG A 350 -9.24 14.02 -0.66
CA ARG A 350 -10.17 13.82 -1.79
C ARG A 350 -10.01 14.81 -2.93
N GLU A 351 -9.27 15.90 -2.73
CA GLU A 351 -8.90 16.80 -3.83
C GLU A 351 -8.00 16.11 -4.86
N ASN A 352 -7.25 15.09 -4.43
CA ASN A 352 -6.45 14.27 -5.34
C ASN A 352 -7.33 13.15 -5.95
N VAL A 353 -7.82 13.42 -7.16
CA VAL A 353 -8.70 12.49 -7.90
C VAL A 353 -8.01 11.17 -8.23
N LEU A 354 -6.70 11.19 -8.54
CA LEU A 354 -5.93 9.97 -8.78
C LEU A 354 -5.97 9.06 -7.54
N ASN A 355 -5.72 9.61 -6.35
CA ASN A 355 -5.80 8.83 -5.10
C ASN A 355 -7.19 8.25 -4.86
N MET A 356 -8.25 8.96 -5.26
CA MET A 356 -9.62 8.43 -5.19
C MET A 356 -9.82 7.24 -6.13
N VAL A 357 -9.30 7.32 -7.36
CA VAL A 357 -9.39 6.23 -8.35
C VAL A 357 -8.60 5.00 -7.88
N LEU A 358 -7.38 5.18 -7.40
CA LEU A 358 -6.54 4.10 -6.85
C LEU A 358 -7.21 3.46 -5.62
N GLY A 359 -7.71 4.28 -4.68
CA GLY A 359 -8.43 3.83 -3.50
C GLY A 359 -9.72 3.08 -3.83
N ALA A 360 -10.43 3.49 -4.88
CA ALA A 360 -11.63 2.82 -5.35
C ALA A 360 -11.32 1.43 -5.91
N GLY A 361 -10.28 1.31 -6.76
CA GLY A 361 -9.80 0.02 -7.26
C GLY A 361 -9.51 -0.96 -6.12
N LYS A 362 -8.74 -0.51 -5.13
CA LYS A 362 -8.44 -1.28 -3.92
C LYS A 362 -9.69 -1.63 -3.10
N SER A 363 -10.60 -0.68 -2.91
CA SER A 363 -11.84 -0.90 -2.16
C SER A 363 -12.72 -1.97 -2.83
N VAL A 364 -12.93 -1.86 -4.14
CA VAL A 364 -13.69 -2.85 -4.92
C VAL A 364 -13.01 -4.22 -4.91
N LEU A 365 -11.67 -4.25 -5.01
CA LEU A 365 -10.91 -5.51 -4.98
C LEU A 365 -11.19 -6.32 -3.71
N TYR A 366 -11.17 -5.66 -2.55
CA TYR A 366 -11.24 -6.32 -1.24
C TYR A 366 -12.61 -6.32 -0.57
N LYS A 367 -13.45 -5.30 -0.84
CA LYS A 367 -14.77 -5.15 -0.21
C LYS A 367 -15.93 -5.39 -1.18
N GLY A 368 -15.65 -5.37 -2.48
CA GLY A 368 -16.68 -5.47 -3.52
C GLY A 368 -17.39 -4.15 -3.83
N HIS A 369 -17.12 -3.08 -3.11
CA HIS A 369 -17.76 -1.76 -3.29
C HIS A 369 -16.86 -0.61 -2.81
N VAL A 370 -17.21 0.62 -3.18
CA VAL A 370 -16.63 1.84 -2.61
C VAL A 370 -17.62 2.44 -1.63
N GLU A 371 -17.20 2.56 -0.39
CA GLU A 371 -18.01 3.16 0.67
C GLU A 371 -18.20 4.66 0.46
N SER A 372 -19.40 5.18 0.76
CA SER A 372 -19.64 6.62 0.65
C SER A 372 -18.84 7.40 1.70
N PHE A 373 -18.40 8.61 1.34
CA PHE A 373 -17.66 9.45 2.28
C PHE A 373 -18.50 9.80 3.52
N SER A 374 -19.82 10.03 3.33
CA SER A 374 -20.72 10.29 4.45
C SER A 374 -20.78 9.12 5.44
N ASP A 375 -20.71 7.88 4.96
CA ASP A 375 -20.73 6.70 5.84
C ASP A 375 -19.40 6.51 6.57
N VAL A 376 -18.27 6.86 5.92
CA VAL A 376 -16.98 6.93 6.57
C VAL A 376 -16.99 7.96 7.71
N ILE A 377 -17.53 9.18 7.46
CA ILE A 377 -17.67 10.21 8.50
C ILE A 377 -18.55 9.72 9.64
N LYS A 378 -19.76 9.20 9.35
CA LYS A 378 -20.66 8.66 10.38
C LYS A 378 -20.00 7.58 11.24
N ARG A 379 -19.16 6.74 10.64
CA ARG A 379 -18.41 5.71 11.38
C ARG A 379 -17.35 6.33 12.30
N ILE A 380 -16.64 7.37 11.85
CA ILE A 380 -15.69 8.12 12.68
C ILE A 380 -16.42 8.81 13.83
N ASP A 381 -17.58 9.44 13.57
CA ASP A 381 -18.36 10.13 14.58
C ASP A 381 -18.89 9.21 15.68
N LYS A 382 -19.18 7.94 15.36
CA LYS A 382 -19.63 6.93 16.32
C LYS A 382 -18.55 6.43 17.27
N ILE A 383 -17.25 6.65 16.96
CA ILE A 383 -16.16 6.18 17.83
C ILE A 383 -16.24 6.86 19.20
N SER A 384 -16.21 6.06 20.27
CA SER A 384 -16.22 6.52 21.65
C SER A 384 -14.83 6.57 22.27
N SER A 385 -14.65 7.37 23.35
CA SER A 385 -13.41 7.37 24.14
C SER A 385 -13.11 5.99 24.76
N SER A 386 -14.14 5.21 25.07
CA SER A 386 -13.98 3.84 25.59
C SER A 386 -13.44 2.91 24.53
N GLU A 387 -13.93 3.02 23.29
CA GLU A 387 -13.43 2.23 22.15
C GLU A 387 -11.98 2.57 21.80
N ILE A 388 -11.59 3.86 21.85
CA ILE A 388 -10.18 4.28 21.68
C ILE A 388 -9.30 3.67 22.78
N LEU A 389 -9.71 3.72 24.05
CA LEU A 389 -8.98 3.12 25.16
C LEU A 389 -8.82 1.61 24.99
N GLU A 390 -9.89 0.92 24.61
CA GLU A 390 -9.86 -0.53 24.36
C GLU A 390 -8.91 -0.88 23.18
N THR A 391 -8.99 -0.10 22.10
CA THR A 391 -8.10 -0.24 20.95
C THR A 391 -6.63 -0.03 21.36
N ALA A 392 -6.34 1.01 22.14
CA ALA A 392 -5.00 1.27 22.65
C ALA A 392 -4.48 0.09 23.49
N ASN A 393 -5.30 -0.44 24.39
CA ASN A 393 -4.91 -1.60 25.21
C ASN A 393 -4.67 -2.88 24.38
N GLN A 394 -5.35 -3.06 23.28
CA GLN A 394 -5.13 -4.22 22.41
C GLN A 394 -3.83 -4.13 21.62
N ILE A 395 -3.45 -2.92 21.18
CA ILE A 395 -2.35 -2.71 20.23
C ILE A 395 -1.09 -2.18 20.91
N PHE A 396 -1.20 -1.28 21.88
CA PHE A 396 -0.07 -0.52 22.47
C PHE A 396 0.41 -1.06 23.81
N GLU A 397 -0.16 -2.17 24.29
CA GLU A 397 0.31 -2.77 25.54
C GLU A 397 1.82 -3.05 25.45
N PRO A 398 2.66 -2.44 26.33
CA PRO A 398 4.12 -2.52 26.20
C PRO A 398 4.66 -3.94 26.16
N LYS A 399 4.02 -4.87 26.86
CA LYS A 399 4.42 -6.29 26.91
C LYS A 399 4.16 -7.03 25.60
N LYS A 400 3.44 -6.45 24.64
CA LYS A 400 3.13 -7.04 23.34
C LYS A 400 3.91 -6.42 22.19
N LEU A 401 4.68 -5.36 22.46
CA LEU A 401 5.41 -4.65 21.45
C LEU A 401 6.72 -5.36 21.11
N SER A 402 6.95 -5.53 19.82
CA SER A 402 8.24 -5.94 19.27
C SER A 402 9.09 -4.71 18.99
N VAL A 403 10.42 -4.86 19.12
CA VAL A 403 11.37 -3.77 18.89
C VAL A 403 12.48 -4.27 17.98
N LEU A 404 12.77 -3.48 16.95
CA LEU A 404 13.94 -3.64 16.10
C LEU A 404 14.79 -2.38 16.17
N ASN A 405 16.08 -2.56 16.47
CA ASN A 405 17.04 -1.47 16.51
C ASN A 405 18.15 -1.69 15.49
N TYR A 406 18.49 -0.64 14.75
CA TYR A 406 19.80 -0.55 14.14
C TYR A 406 20.78 0.10 15.11
N VAL A 407 21.83 -0.63 15.42
CA VAL A 407 22.90 -0.20 16.33
C VAL A 407 24.20 -0.06 15.53
N LYS A 408 25.09 0.81 16.02
CA LYS A 408 26.39 1.04 15.38
C LYS A 408 27.22 -0.25 15.44
N LEU A 409 27.91 -0.54 14.33
CA LEU A 409 28.94 -1.59 14.25
C LEU A 409 30.06 -1.29 15.24
#